data_8dfba6c8551f57c8654402a7f5ea7b97
#
_entry.id   8dfba6c8551f57c8654402a7f5ea7b97
#
_cell.length_a   1.000
_cell.length_b   1.000
_cell.length_c   1.000
_cell.angle_alpha   90.00
_cell.angle_beta   90.00
_cell.angle_gamma   90.00
#
_symmetry.space_group_name_H-M   'P 1'
#
loop_
_entity.id
_entity.type
_entity.pdbx_description
1 polymer ?
#
loop_
_entity_poly.entity_id
_entity_poly.type
_entity_poly.pdbx_seq_one_letter_code
_entity_poly.pdbx_strand_id
1 'polypeptide(L)'
;MGRKVKVIKDADGNEIVVIYDIRFKGRRAIAWEEVEEYLKQYIGEVYIVENTEDMIYIGRDLPEEYAHSKYTSTLKGANAKAKANAAQGIPELIKVAVGKLHRDNFKEKHNRDAKYGWYRYEARFALPIYGENGEVERYNVFQAVMIVRHADDGKMYLYDIMNIKKETSTHFGS
;
A
#
# COMPACT_ATOMS: atom_id res chain seq x y z
N MET A 1 -14.09 15.72 1.28
CA MET A 1 -14.62 14.46 0.76
C MET A 1 -13.78 13.28 1.20
N GLY A 2 -14.42 12.26 1.70
CA GLY A 2 -13.73 11.07 2.15
C GLY A 2 -13.20 10.23 0.99
N ARG A 3 -12.28 9.36 1.32
CA ARG A 3 -11.76 8.38 0.36
C ARG A 3 -12.82 7.29 0.11
N LYS A 4 -12.86 6.78 -1.11
CA LYS A 4 -13.77 5.70 -1.49
C LYS A 4 -13.07 4.36 -1.31
N VAL A 5 -12.91 3.96 -0.06
CA VAL A 5 -12.19 2.75 0.33
C VAL A 5 -13.02 1.96 1.31
N LYS A 6 -13.06 0.64 1.14
CA LYS A 6 -13.84 -0.25 2.01
C LYS A 6 -13.04 -1.53 2.27
N VAL A 7 -13.11 -2.04 3.49
CA VAL A 7 -12.54 -3.33 3.84
C VAL A 7 -13.63 -4.39 3.73
N ILE A 8 -13.35 -5.44 2.98
CA ILE A 8 -14.26 -6.59 2.84
C ILE A 8 -13.51 -7.87 3.18
N LYS A 9 -14.23 -8.95 3.35
CA LYS A 9 -13.64 -10.28 3.56
C LYS A 9 -13.89 -11.16 2.35
N ASP A 10 -12.86 -11.96 2.00
CA ASP A 10 -13.02 -12.97 0.96
C ASP A 10 -13.70 -14.23 1.53
N ALA A 11 -13.82 -15.28 0.70
CA ALA A 11 -14.49 -16.53 1.09
C ALA A 11 -13.81 -17.23 2.27
N ASP A 12 -12.51 -16.99 2.44
CA ASP A 12 -11.71 -17.59 3.52
C ASP A 12 -11.67 -16.71 4.79
N GLY A 13 -12.37 -15.58 4.77
CA GLY A 13 -12.40 -14.66 5.89
C GLY A 13 -11.22 -13.69 5.95
N ASN A 14 -10.36 -13.68 4.95
CA ASN A 14 -9.22 -12.78 4.88
C ASN A 14 -9.66 -11.40 4.38
N GLU A 15 -9.11 -10.35 4.98
CA GLU A 15 -9.50 -8.99 4.66
C GLU A 15 -8.82 -8.48 3.39
N ILE A 16 -9.60 -7.77 2.58
CA ILE A 16 -9.13 -7.12 1.35
C ILE A 16 -9.59 -5.66 1.38
N VAL A 17 -8.68 -4.76 1.06
CA VAL A 17 -8.99 -3.33 0.96
C VAL A 17 -9.45 -3.04 -0.47
N VAL A 18 -10.70 -2.65 -0.65
CA VAL A 18 -11.22 -2.29 -1.97
C VAL A 18 -11.16 -0.78 -2.16
N ILE A 19 -10.48 -0.35 -3.22
CA ILE A 19 -10.31 1.07 -3.55
C ILE A 19 -11.17 1.34 -4.78
N TYR A 20 -12.30 2.01 -4.60
CA TYR A 20 -13.29 2.19 -5.65
C TYR A 20 -12.97 3.31 -6.63
N ASP A 21 -12.17 4.29 -6.21
CA ASP A 21 -11.81 5.40 -7.07
C ASP A 21 -10.46 5.13 -7.75
N ILE A 22 -10.45 5.07 -9.07
CA ILE A 22 -9.22 4.92 -9.84
C ILE A 22 -8.71 6.33 -10.15
N ARG A 23 -8.16 6.97 -9.14
CA ARG A 23 -7.71 8.36 -9.21
C ARG A 23 -6.50 8.54 -10.12
N PHE A 24 -5.55 7.59 -10.06
CA PHE A 24 -4.31 7.66 -10.82
C PHE A 24 -4.41 6.72 -12.01
N LYS A 25 -4.82 7.26 -13.14
CA LYS A 25 -5.11 6.46 -14.34
C LYS A 25 -3.90 6.30 -15.24
N GLY A 26 -3.24 7.40 -15.58
CA GLY A 26 -2.15 7.40 -16.52
C GLY A 26 -2.54 6.80 -17.88
N ARG A 27 -2.18 7.42 -18.98
CA ARG A 27 -2.43 6.85 -20.30
C ARG A 27 -1.34 5.88 -20.72
N ARG A 28 -0.08 6.30 -20.56
CA ARG A 28 1.10 5.49 -20.89
C ARG A 28 1.90 5.16 -19.66
N ALA A 29 1.93 6.08 -18.72
CA ALA A 29 2.66 5.94 -17.47
C ALA A 29 1.92 6.69 -16.38
N ILE A 30 2.14 6.28 -15.14
CA ILE A 30 1.58 6.95 -13.97
C ILE A 30 2.34 8.26 -13.74
N ALA A 31 1.60 9.33 -13.42
CA ALA A 31 2.19 10.59 -12.99
C ALA A 31 2.55 10.49 -11.51
N TRP A 32 3.73 9.95 -11.23
CA TRP A 32 4.15 9.67 -9.85
C TRP A 32 4.25 10.93 -8.97
N GLU A 33 4.46 12.09 -9.57
CA GLU A 33 4.45 13.37 -8.85
C GLU A 33 3.09 13.65 -8.23
N GLU A 34 2.02 13.24 -8.90
CA GLU A 34 0.66 13.37 -8.36
C GLU A 34 0.42 12.43 -7.19
N VAL A 35 0.97 11.22 -7.27
CA VAL A 35 0.90 10.24 -6.18
C VAL A 35 1.68 10.77 -4.97
N GLU A 36 2.87 11.29 -5.19
CA GLU A 36 3.68 11.89 -4.15
C GLU A 36 2.91 13.00 -3.43
N GLU A 37 2.31 13.91 -4.19
CA GLU A 37 1.54 15.01 -3.61
C GLU A 37 0.34 14.51 -2.80
N TYR A 38 -0.35 13.50 -3.33
CA TYR A 38 -1.48 12.90 -2.62
C TYR A 38 -1.06 12.34 -1.26
N LEU A 39 0.08 11.66 -1.21
CA LEU A 39 0.57 11.00 0.01
C LEU A 39 0.94 11.97 1.12
N LYS A 40 1.21 13.22 0.79
CA LYS A 40 1.58 14.22 1.81
C LYS A 40 0.49 14.45 2.85
N GLN A 41 -0.77 14.17 2.52
CA GLN A 41 -1.87 14.32 3.47
C GLN A 41 -1.75 13.38 4.67
N TYR A 42 -1.02 12.27 4.54
CA TYR A 42 -0.86 11.31 5.63
C TYR A 42 0.29 11.64 6.58
N ILE A 43 1.18 12.56 6.19
CA ILE A 43 2.36 12.89 7.01
C ILE A 43 1.92 13.34 8.41
N GLY A 44 2.51 12.74 9.44
CA GLY A 44 2.18 13.02 10.82
C GLY A 44 1.08 12.14 11.41
N GLU A 45 0.42 11.35 10.57
CA GLU A 45 -0.60 10.42 11.03
C GLU A 45 0.03 9.14 11.58
N VAL A 46 -0.74 8.43 12.42
CA VAL A 46 -0.36 7.12 12.93
C VAL A 46 -1.53 6.17 12.75
N TYR A 47 -1.25 4.96 12.29
CA TYR A 47 -2.26 3.94 12.08
C TYR A 47 -1.85 2.65 12.80
N ILE A 48 -2.84 1.88 13.24
CA ILE A 48 -2.61 0.68 14.04
C ILE A 48 -2.87 -0.56 13.20
N VAL A 49 -1.87 -1.48 13.22
CA VAL A 49 -2.03 -2.83 12.66
C VAL A 49 -2.86 -3.63 13.65
N GLU A 50 -4.09 -3.98 13.31
CA GLU A 50 -4.97 -4.68 14.25
C GLU A 50 -4.41 -6.03 14.70
N ASN A 51 -3.78 -6.76 13.79
CA ASN A 51 -3.26 -8.10 14.07
C ASN A 51 -2.18 -8.10 15.16
N THR A 52 -1.31 -7.09 15.19
CA THR A 52 -0.16 -7.03 16.12
C THR A 52 -0.24 -5.88 17.10
N GLU A 53 -1.18 -4.95 16.91
CA GLU A 53 -1.31 -3.70 17.66
C GLU A 53 -0.12 -2.75 17.46
N ASP A 54 0.70 -2.98 16.44
CA ASP A 54 1.79 -2.07 16.10
C ASP A 54 1.27 -0.71 15.63
N MET A 55 1.94 0.35 16.08
CA MET A 55 1.64 1.71 15.65
C MET A 55 2.59 2.07 14.51
N ILE A 56 2.04 2.34 13.33
CA ILE A 56 2.83 2.69 12.14
C ILE A 56 2.65 4.17 11.86
N TYR A 57 3.76 4.90 11.91
CA TYR A 57 3.79 6.35 11.69
C TYR A 57 4.06 6.65 10.23
N ILE A 58 3.54 7.78 9.76
CA ILE A 58 3.81 8.26 8.40
C ILE A 58 4.75 9.45 8.52
N GLY A 59 6.00 9.26 8.08
CA GLY A 59 7.02 10.29 8.11
C GLY A 59 7.04 11.11 6.82
N ARG A 60 7.87 12.14 6.83
CA ARG A 60 8.01 13.07 5.69
C ARG A 60 8.63 12.42 4.46
N ASP A 61 9.37 11.33 4.64
CA ASP A 61 10.08 10.66 3.55
C ASP A 61 9.19 9.69 2.76
N LEU A 62 8.02 9.31 3.31
CA LEU A 62 7.17 8.35 2.62
C LEU A 62 6.75 8.79 1.22
N PRO A 63 6.25 10.02 1.02
CA PRO A 63 5.75 10.38 -0.32
C PRO A 63 6.78 10.22 -1.43
N GLU A 64 8.00 10.68 -1.20
CA GLU A 64 9.07 10.58 -2.18
C GLU A 64 9.50 9.13 -2.39
N GLU A 65 9.73 8.40 -1.31
CA GLU A 65 10.16 7.00 -1.39
C GLU A 65 9.12 6.14 -2.10
N TYR A 66 7.86 6.30 -1.75
CA TYR A 66 6.77 5.54 -2.36
C TYR A 66 6.68 5.80 -3.87
N ALA A 67 6.73 7.06 -4.26
CA ALA A 67 6.51 7.47 -5.65
C ALA A 67 7.75 7.30 -6.53
N HIS A 68 8.96 7.39 -5.96
CA HIS A 68 10.18 7.46 -6.74
C HIS A 68 11.25 6.45 -6.35
N SER A 69 10.91 5.40 -5.59
CA SER A 69 11.87 4.37 -5.22
C SER A 69 12.35 3.61 -6.46
N LYS A 70 13.47 2.93 -6.31
CA LYS A 70 14.00 2.07 -7.37
C LYS A 70 12.96 1.02 -7.78
N TYR A 71 12.27 0.45 -6.81
CA TYR A 71 11.20 -0.50 -7.09
C TYR A 71 10.09 0.15 -7.94
N THR A 72 9.60 1.31 -7.52
CA THR A 72 8.53 2.02 -8.23
C THR A 72 8.94 2.31 -9.69
N SER A 73 10.19 2.68 -9.92
CA SER A 73 10.68 3.00 -11.26
C SER A 73 10.66 1.79 -12.20
N THR A 74 10.61 0.57 -11.67
CA THR A 74 10.53 -0.65 -12.49
C THR A 74 9.12 -1.05 -12.87
N LEU A 75 8.12 -0.45 -12.22
CA LEU A 75 6.72 -0.84 -12.42
C LEU A 75 6.16 -0.31 -13.74
N LYS A 76 5.36 -1.16 -14.39
CA LYS A 76 4.68 -0.83 -15.65
C LYS A 76 3.27 -1.41 -15.64
N GLY A 77 2.40 -0.84 -16.45
CA GLY A 77 1.06 -1.38 -16.69
C GLY A 77 0.23 -1.52 -15.42
N ALA A 78 -0.39 -2.69 -15.25
CA ALA A 78 -1.32 -2.95 -14.16
C ALA A 78 -0.69 -2.79 -12.78
N ASN A 79 0.57 -3.19 -12.61
CA ASN A 79 1.24 -3.10 -11.32
C ASN A 79 1.57 -1.65 -10.95
N ALA A 80 1.96 -0.83 -11.91
CA ALA A 80 2.18 0.60 -11.68
C ALA A 80 0.88 1.28 -11.26
N LYS A 81 -0.20 1.01 -11.98
CA LYS A 81 -1.52 1.54 -11.67
C LYS A 81 -1.99 1.06 -10.30
N ALA A 82 -1.73 -0.20 -9.97
CA ALA A 82 -2.09 -0.76 -8.67
C ALA A 82 -1.38 -0.03 -7.54
N LYS A 83 -0.06 0.12 -7.63
CA LYS A 83 0.69 0.82 -6.58
C LYS A 83 0.25 2.26 -6.43
N ALA A 84 0.05 2.95 -7.55
CA ALA A 84 -0.40 4.35 -7.53
C ALA A 84 -1.73 4.49 -6.79
N ASN A 85 -2.70 3.63 -7.09
CA ASN A 85 -4.01 3.72 -6.48
C ASN A 85 -4.07 3.15 -5.07
N ALA A 86 -3.16 2.24 -4.71
CA ALA A 86 -3.04 1.76 -3.34
C ALA A 86 -2.72 2.89 -2.35
N ALA A 87 -2.12 3.97 -2.82
CA ALA A 87 -1.87 5.16 -2.00
C ALA A 87 -3.15 5.67 -1.33
N GLN A 88 -4.29 5.49 -1.97
CA GLN A 88 -5.58 5.94 -1.44
C GLN A 88 -6.06 5.09 -0.28
N GLY A 89 -5.52 3.90 -0.10
CA GLY A 89 -5.95 2.95 0.92
C GLY A 89 -4.91 2.69 1.99
N ILE A 90 -3.87 3.50 2.12
CA ILE A 90 -2.79 3.27 3.09
C ILE A 90 -3.30 3.08 4.52
N PRO A 91 -4.21 3.91 5.06
CA PRO A 91 -4.71 3.68 6.41
C PRO A 91 -5.34 2.30 6.58
N GLU A 92 -6.14 1.87 5.62
CA GLU A 92 -6.83 0.57 5.67
C GLU A 92 -5.85 -0.59 5.44
N LEU A 93 -4.88 -0.41 4.55
CA LEU A 93 -3.85 -1.44 4.31
C LEU A 93 -3.05 -1.71 5.57
N ILE A 94 -2.68 -0.69 6.31
CA ILE A 94 -1.98 -0.84 7.59
C ILE A 94 -2.88 -1.58 8.58
N LYS A 95 -4.13 -1.17 8.67
CA LYS A 95 -5.09 -1.75 9.60
C LYS A 95 -5.24 -3.27 9.43
N VAL A 96 -5.34 -3.74 8.19
CA VAL A 96 -5.58 -5.16 7.90
C VAL A 96 -4.31 -5.99 7.70
N ALA A 97 -3.14 -5.36 7.75
CA ALA A 97 -1.87 -6.04 7.49
C ALA A 97 -1.64 -7.21 8.43
N VAL A 98 -1.05 -8.29 7.88
CA VAL A 98 -0.79 -9.54 8.60
C VAL A 98 0.59 -10.06 8.23
N GLY A 99 1.00 -11.17 8.83
CA GLY A 99 2.23 -11.86 8.44
C GLY A 99 3.50 -11.10 8.78
N LYS A 100 3.51 -10.40 9.92
CA LYS A 100 4.68 -9.63 10.36
C LYS A 100 5.95 -10.48 10.44
N LEU A 101 7.01 -10.01 9.78
CA LEU A 101 8.33 -10.62 9.86
C LEU A 101 9.36 -9.53 10.14
N HIS A 102 10.28 -9.83 11.07
CA HIS A 102 11.39 -8.94 11.38
C HIS A 102 12.60 -9.26 10.51
N ARG A 103 13.28 -8.22 10.03
CA ARG A 103 14.54 -8.34 9.30
C ARG A 103 15.55 -7.38 9.89
N ASP A 104 16.77 -7.87 10.09
CA ASP A 104 17.86 -7.01 10.50
C ASP A 104 18.26 -6.07 9.38
N ASN A 105 19.01 -5.05 9.74
CA ASN A 105 19.51 -4.04 8.83
C ASN A 105 20.74 -4.59 8.10
N PHE A 106 20.60 -5.08 6.88
CA PHE A 106 21.69 -5.71 6.15
C PHE A 106 22.60 -4.73 5.41
N LYS A 107 22.12 -3.49 5.16
CA LYS A 107 22.87 -2.50 4.38
C LYS A 107 23.23 -1.32 5.26
N GLU A 108 24.51 -1.02 5.35
CA GLU A 108 25.02 0.11 6.14
C GLU A 108 24.33 1.42 5.84
N LYS A 109 24.03 1.69 4.58
CA LYS A 109 23.37 2.94 4.18
C LYS A 109 22.00 3.14 4.83
N HIS A 110 21.38 2.06 5.31
CA HIS A 110 20.06 2.11 5.96
C HIS A 110 20.14 2.09 7.48
N ASN A 111 21.33 2.01 8.07
CA ASN A 111 21.49 1.94 9.53
C ASN A 111 20.88 3.14 10.25
N ARG A 112 20.95 4.31 9.63
CA ARG A 112 20.38 5.53 10.23
C ARG A 112 18.86 5.50 10.20
N ASP A 113 18.29 4.95 9.12
CA ASP A 113 16.84 4.97 8.89
C ASP A 113 16.14 3.87 9.66
N ALA A 114 16.80 2.75 9.91
CA ALA A 114 16.20 1.59 10.54
C ALA A 114 17.16 0.96 11.54
N LYS A 115 17.48 1.71 12.60
CA LYS A 115 18.44 1.27 13.63
C LYS A 115 18.06 -0.08 14.24
N TYR A 116 16.77 -0.32 14.46
CA TYR A 116 16.26 -1.55 15.08
C TYR A 116 15.77 -2.56 14.04
N GLY A 117 16.10 -2.36 12.77
CA GLY A 117 15.79 -3.28 11.69
C GLY A 117 14.56 -2.92 10.90
N TRP A 118 14.07 -3.87 10.15
CA TRP A 118 12.96 -3.72 9.24
C TRP A 118 11.89 -4.74 9.55
N TYR A 119 10.65 -4.37 9.30
CA TYR A 119 9.52 -5.28 9.38
C TYR A 119 8.82 -5.35 8.04
N ARG A 120 8.28 -6.53 7.74
CA ARG A 120 7.47 -6.76 6.56
C ARG A 120 6.10 -7.22 7.01
N TYR A 121 5.08 -6.71 6.36
CA TYR A 121 3.70 -7.14 6.55
C TYR A 121 3.10 -7.42 5.19
N GLU A 122 2.11 -8.28 5.14
CA GLU A 122 1.39 -8.57 3.90
C GLU A 122 0.01 -7.95 3.97
N ALA A 123 -0.46 -7.43 2.84
CA ALA A 123 -1.81 -6.90 2.71
C ALA A 123 -2.31 -7.16 1.29
N ARG A 124 -3.63 -7.20 1.15
CA ARG A 124 -4.27 -7.39 -0.15
C ARG A 124 -5.20 -6.23 -0.42
N PHE A 125 -5.25 -5.81 -1.67
CA PHE A 125 -6.18 -4.77 -2.08
C PHE A 125 -6.77 -5.11 -3.44
N ALA A 126 -7.88 -4.49 -3.76
CA ALA A 126 -8.57 -4.73 -5.02
C ALA A 126 -8.95 -3.42 -5.68
N LEU A 127 -8.85 -3.40 -7.00
CA LEU A 127 -9.31 -2.32 -7.83
C LEU A 127 -10.45 -2.83 -8.71
N PRO A 128 -11.57 -2.13 -8.78
CA PRO A 128 -12.67 -2.54 -9.63
C PRO A 128 -12.35 -2.30 -11.10
N ILE A 129 -12.92 -3.13 -11.94
CA ILE A 129 -12.95 -2.91 -13.39
C ILE A 129 -14.38 -2.58 -13.73
N TYR A 130 -14.59 -1.37 -14.21
CA TYR A 130 -15.92 -0.87 -14.56
C TYR A 130 -16.26 -1.18 -16.00
N GLY A 131 -17.49 -1.62 -16.22
CA GLY A 131 -18.03 -1.83 -17.53
C GLY A 131 -18.50 -0.54 -18.19
N GLU A 132 -19.00 -0.66 -19.41
CA GLU A 132 -19.47 0.48 -20.20
C GLU A 132 -20.58 1.28 -19.51
N ASN A 133 -21.41 0.61 -18.72
CA ASN A 133 -22.51 1.24 -18.01
C ASN A 133 -22.10 1.81 -16.64
N GLY A 134 -20.80 1.77 -16.31
CA GLY A 134 -20.30 2.27 -15.03
C GLY A 134 -20.46 1.32 -13.86
N GLU A 135 -20.95 0.10 -14.09
CA GLU A 135 -21.05 -0.93 -13.05
C GLU A 135 -19.76 -1.72 -12.95
N VAL A 136 -19.49 -2.25 -11.76
CA VAL A 136 -18.30 -3.08 -11.55
C VAL A 136 -18.53 -4.44 -12.18
N GLU A 137 -17.69 -4.79 -13.17
CA GLU A 137 -17.71 -6.11 -13.79
C GLU A 137 -16.97 -7.14 -12.97
N ARG A 138 -15.80 -6.78 -12.46
CA ARG A 138 -14.95 -7.65 -11.67
C ARG A 138 -13.94 -6.82 -10.92
N TYR A 139 -13.16 -7.49 -10.06
CA TYR A 139 -12.08 -6.86 -9.31
C TYR A 139 -10.74 -7.49 -9.67
N ASN A 140 -9.72 -6.66 -9.83
CA ASN A 140 -8.35 -7.14 -9.86
C ASN A 140 -7.83 -7.09 -8.43
N VAL A 141 -7.43 -8.25 -7.91
CA VAL A 141 -6.90 -8.36 -6.55
C VAL A 141 -5.38 -8.41 -6.62
N PHE A 142 -4.74 -7.67 -5.74
CA PHE A 142 -3.28 -7.59 -5.67
C PHE A 142 -2.82 -7.96 -4.27
N GLN A 143 -1.70 -8.68 -4.22
CA GLN A 143 -0.94 -8.89 -2.99
C GLN A 143 0.13 -7.81 -2.94
N ALA A 144 0.47 -7.37 -1.74
CA ALA A 144 1.51 -6.37 -1.54
C ALA A 144 2.22 -6.62 -0.23
N VAL A 145 3.47 -6.18 -0.17
CA VAL A 145 4.28 -6.24 1.04
C VAL A 145 4.54 -4.82 1.51
N MET A 146 4.15 -4.53 2.73
CA MET A 146 4.46 -3.25 3.38
C MET A 146 5.82 -3.37 4.03
N ILE A 147 6.70 -2.43 3.75
CA ILE A 147 8.02 -2.35 4.36
C ILE A 147 7.98 -1.25 5.40
N VAL A 148 8.36 -1.60 6.62
CA VAL A 148 8.32 -0.70 7.78
C VAL A 148 9.70 -0.64 8.38
N ARG A 149 10.23 0.57 8.59
CA ARG A 149 11.51 0.76 9.27
C ARG A 149 11.28 1.03 10.75
N HIS A 150 12.08 0.41 11.60
CA HIS A 150 12.08 0.66 13.03
C HIS A 150 13.22 1.60 13.35
N ALA A 151 12.89 2.87 13.51
CA ALA A 151 13.85 3.96 13.59
C ALA A 151 14.50 4.08 14.98
N ASP A 152 15.52 4.92 15.06
CA ASP A 152 16.27 5.15 16.30
C ASP A 152 15.43 5.83 17.40
N ASP A 153 14.35 6.51 17.02
CA ASP A 153 13.41 7.10 17.98
C ASP A 153 12.47 6.06 18.61
N GLY A 154 12.62 4.79 18.23
CA GLY A 154 11.77 3.71 18.70
C GLY A 154 10.46 3.55 17.96
N LYS A 155 10.17 4.42 17.00
CA LYS A 155 8.92 4.39 16.24
C LYS A 155 9.09 3.59 14.95
N MET A 156 7.98 3.00 14.51
CA MET A 156 7.92 2.27 13.25
C MET A 156 7.30 3.18 12.19
N TYR A 157 7.97 3.31 11.06
CA TYR A 157 7.52 4.17 9.95
C TYR A 157 7.28 3.34 8.71
N LEU A 158 6.16 3.61 8.03
CA LEU A 158 5.93 3.03 6.70
C LEU A 158 6.99 3.57 5.75
N TYR A 159 7.72 2.68 5.09
CA TYR A 159 8.79 3.04 4.18
C TYR A 159 8.34 2.96 2.72
N ASP A 160 7.74 1.83 2.35
CA ASP A 160 7.28 1.61 0.97
C ASP A 160 6.29 0.45 0.96
N ILE A 161 5.61 0.30 -0.17
CA ILE A 161 4.81 -0.89 -0.47
C ILE A 161 5.41 -1.50 -1.73
N MET A 162 5.80 -2.77 -1.62
CA MET A 162 6.59 -3.44 -2.64
C MET A 162 5.97 -4.80 -3.01
N ASN A 163 6.60 -5.47 -3.95
CA ASN A 163 6.23 -6.83 -4.37
C ASN A 163 4.75 -6.93 -4.73
N ILE A 164 4.26 -5.94 -5.45
CA ILE A 164 2.86 -5.92 -5.88
C ILE A 164 2.67 -7.00 -6.94
N LYS A 165 1.75 -7.92 -6.66
CA LYS A 165 1.51 -9.07 -7.51
C LYS A 165 0.00 -9.25 -7.71
N LYS A 166 -0.42 -9.27 -8.97
CA LYS A 166 -1.82 -9.48 -9.30
C LYS A 166 -2.20 -10.93 -9.09
N GLU A 167 -3.31 -11.14 -8.38
CA GLU A 167 -3.95 -12.45 -8.27
C GLU A 167 -4.91 -12.64 -9.44
N THR A 168 -5.57 -13.77 -9.50
CA THR A 168 -6.63 -13.99 -10.48
C THR A 168 -7.79 -13.05 -10.19
N SER A 169 -8.38 -12.48 -11.26
CA SER A 169 -9.57 -11.63 -11.12
C SER A 169 -10.68 -12.38 -10.42
N THR A 170 -11.42 -11.70 -9.54
CA THR A 170 -12.46 -12.33 -8.76
C THR A 170 -13.69 -11.44 -8.62
N HIS A 171 -14.79 -12.06 -8.26
CA HIS A 171 -16.04 -11.38 -7.93
C HIS A 171 -16.32 -11.56 -6.45
N PHE A 172 -16.80 -10.50 -5.81
CA PHE A 172 -17.12 -10.51 -4.39
C PHE A 172 -18.62 -10.33 -4.19
N GLY A 173 -19.17 -11.00 -3.17
CA GLY A 173 -20.53 -10.77 -2.73
C GLY A 173 -21.61 -11.20 -3.71
N SER A 174 -21.31 -12.11 -4.57
CA SER A 174 -22.30 -12.64 -5.52
C SER A 174 -23.21 -13.65 -4.85
#